data_e9c74f54cca9055037065d88ad51a1a1
#
_entry.id   e9c74f54cca9055037065d88ad51a1a1
#
_cell.length_a   1.000
_cell.length_b   1.000
_cell.length_c   1.000
_cell.angle_alpha   90.00
_cell.angle_beta   90.00
_cell.angle_gamma   90.00
#
_symmetry.space_group_name_H-M   'P 1'
#
loop_
_entity.id
_entity.type
_entity.pdbx_description
1 polymer ?
#
loop_
_entity_poly.entity_id
_entity_poly.type
_entity_poly.pdbx_seq_one_letter_code
_entity_poly.pdbx_strand_id
1 'polypeptide(L)'
;MLFRSTWDYFERFAEFSPWLEAVSAQTRLFNEAGLIRWNVDKHYLADLAQRGVAVVPTRFLARGAQVSLASVMAEEGWDEIVFKPVVSGAARLTYRVSRSALAEHEAVFARCLAQEAMMVQRFEPAIVAEGELSLIVIDGCSTHAIRKTARAGDFRVQDDHG
;
A
#
# COMPACT_ATOMS: atom_id res chain seq x y z
N MET A 1 -5.57 24.28 4.16
CA MET A 1 -5.39 23.81 2.77
C MET A 1 -5.77 22.33 2.70
N LEU A 2 -6.34 21.87 1.60
CA LEU A 2 -6.70 20.49 1.34
C LEU A 2 -5.99 20.03 0.06
N PHE A 3 -5.31 18.88 0.10
CA PHE A 3 -4.67 18.31 -1.08
C PHE A 3 -5.72 17.63 -1.97
N ARG A 4 -5.72 17.94 -3.25
CA ARG A 4 -6.68 17.39 -4.20
C ARG A 4 -6.06 16.83 -5.48
N SER A 5 -4.83 17.19 -5.80
CA SER A 5 -4.21 16.89 -7.10
C SER A 5 -2.72 16.54 -7.02
N THR A 6 -2.24 16.11 -5.86
CA THR A 6 -0.85 15.66 -5.65
C THR A 6 -0.73 14.14 -5.81
N TRP A 7 -1.24 13.62 -6.94
CA TRP A 7 -1.33 12.17 -7.18
C TRP A 7 0.01 11.51 -7.48
N ASP A 8 1.01 12.31 -7.89
CA ASP A 8 2.37 11.87 -8.20
C ASP A 8 3.33 11.84 -6.99
N TYR A 9 2.82 12.08 -5.78
CA TYR A 9 3.64 12.18 -4.56
C TYR A 9 4.53 10.94 -4.33
N PHE A 10 4.08 9.77 -4.72
CA PHE A 10 4.82 8.52 -4.52
C PHE A 10 5.93 8.33 -5.55
N GLU A 11 5.85 8.96 -6.71
CA GLU A 11 6.92 8.97 -7.73
C GLU A 11 7.99 10.02 -7.38
N ARG A 12 7.57 11.11 -6.76
CA ARG A 12 8.40 12.28 -6.40
C ARG A 12 8.51 12.47 -4.89
N PHE A 13 8.59 11.37 -4.14
CA PHE A 13 8.52 11.43 -2.68
C PHE A 13 9.62 12.27 -2.04
N ALA A 14 10.84 12.26 -2.62
CA ALA A 14 11.96 13.09 -2.18
C ALA A 14 11.70 14.61 -2.30
N GLU A 15 10.83 15.01 -3.23
CA GLU A 15 10.40 16.40 -3.39
C GLU A 15 9.14 16.69 -2.54
N PHE A 16 8.21 15.73 -2.50
CA PHE A 16 6.97 15.89 -1.75
C PHE A 16 7.19 16.07 -0.26
N SER A 17 8.09 15.30 0.35
CA SER A 17 8.30 15.33 1.80
C SER A 17 8.78 16.70 2.31
N PRO A 18 9.82 17.33 1.77
CA PRO A 18 10.24 18.68 2.18
C PRO A 18 9.21 19.75 1.80
N TRP A 19 8.51 19.58 0.67
CA TRP A 19 7.41 20.49 0.29
C TRP A 19 6.27 20.44 1.32
N LEU A 20 5.85 19.26 1.76
CA LEU A 20 4.83 19.12 2.80
C LEU A 20 5.24 19.83 4.10
N GLU A 21 6.50 19.75 4.47
CA GLU A 21 7.04 20.44 5.64
C GLU A 21 6.94 21.96 5.49
N ALA A 22 7.44 22.49 4.37
CA ALA A 22 7.38 23.92 4.08
C ALA A 22 5.94 24.46 4.06
N VAL A 23 5.01 23.75 3.46
CA VAL A 23 3.59 24.12 3.40
C VAL A 23 2.94 24.06 4.79
N SER A 24 3.26 23.04 5.59
CA SER A 24 2.69 22.89 6.94
C SER A 24 3.14 24.01 7.89
N ALA A 25 4.32 24.59 7.66
CA ALA A 25 4.81 25.75 8.41
C ALA A 25 4.10 27.08 8.02
N GLN A 26 3.52 27.15 6.83
CA GLN A 26 2.94 28.38 6.28
C GLN A 26 1.40 28.39 6.31
N THR A 27 0.75 27.24 6.39
CA THR A 27 -0.71 27.16 6.35
C THR A 27 -1.26 25.99 7.15
N ARG A 28 -2.48 26.15 7.64
CA ARG A 28 -3.21 25.05 8.28
C ARG A 28 -3.62 23.99 7.26
N LEU A 29 -3.26 22.73 7.53
CA LEU A 29 -3.64 21.59 6.71
C LEU A 29 -4.85 20.86 7.28
N PHE A 30 -5.69 20.36 6.40
CA PHE A 30 -6.78 19.41 6.63
C PHE A 30 -6.57 18.21 5.65
N ASN A 31 -6.13 17.08 6.06
CA ASN A 31 -5.66 16.59 7.35
C ASN A 31 -4.32 17.24 7.79
N GLU A 32 -3.94 17.06 9.07
CA GLU A 32 -2.67 17.56 9.61
C GLU A 32 -1.46 16.87 8.97
N ALA A 33 -0.32 17.61 8.90
CA ALA A 33 0.90 17.11 8.29
C ALA A 33 1.41 15.79 8.90
N GLY A 34 1.25 15.62 10.22
CA GLY A 34 1.60 14.37 10.92
C GLY A 34 0.80 13.18 10.42
N LEU A 35 -0.52 13.35 10.25
CA LEU A 35 -1.39 12.31 9.71
C LEU A 35 -1.06 12.00 8.24
N ILE A 36 -0.76 13.01 7.44
CA ILE A 36 -0.39 12.82 6.04
C ILE A 36 0.92 12.02 5.95
N ARG A 37 1.96 12.39 6.70
CA ARG A 37 3.25 11.65 6.74
C ARG A 37 3.06 10.20 7.17
N TRP A 38 2.29 9.98 8.22
CA TRP A 38 1.98 8.63 8.71
C TRP A 38 1.26 7.79 7.66
N ASN A 39 0.27 8.35 6.95
CA ASN A 39 -0.55 7.61 5.98
C ASN A 39 0.15 7.36 4.64
N VAL A 40 1.09 8.21 4.22
CA VAL A 40 1.85 8.05 2.97
C VAL A 40 2.71 6.78 2.99
N ASP A 41 3.27 6.44 4.15
CA ASP A 41 4.09 5.25 4.36
C ASP A 41 3.22 4.12 4.97
N LYS A 42 3.10 3.00 4.26
CA LYS A 42 2.23 1.87 4.65
C LYS A 42 2.70 1.11 5.89
N HIS A 43 3.82 1.49 6.51
CA HIS A 43 4.18 1.00 7.84
C HIS A 43 3.12 1.35 8.89
N TYR A 44 2.21 2.30 8.64
CA TYR A 44 1.07 2.57 9.51
C TYR A 44 0.22 1.31 9.80
N LEU A 45 0.24 0.30 8.91
CA LEU A 45 -0.44 -0.97 9.16
C LEU A 45 0.16 -1.72 10.35
N ALA A 46 1.48 -1.64 10.55
CA ALA A 46 2.12 -2.20 11.74
C ALA A 46 1.68 -1.47 13.02
N ASP A 47 1.58 -0.13 12.96
CA ASP A 47 1.09 0.67 14.09
C ASP A 47 -0.36 0.32 14.45
N LEU A 48 -1.21 0.12 13.44
CA LEU A 48 -2.60 -0.30 13.63
C LEU A 48 -2.67 -1.71 14.24
N ALA A 49 -1.89 -2.65 13.74
CA ALA A 49 -1.82 -4.02 14.29
C ALA A 49 -1.38 -4.02 15.76
N GLN A 50 -0.38 -3.22 16.13
CA GLN A 50 0.07 -3.07 17.53
C GLN A 50 -1.03 -2.50 18.44
N ARG A 51 -1.96 -1.73 17.89
CA ARG A 51 -3.14 -1.20 18.61
C ARG A 51 -4.33 -2.15 18.61
N GLY A 52 -4.16 -3.39 18.12
CA GLY A 52 -5.20 -4.41 18.10
C GLY A 52 -6.18 -4.30 16.93
N VAL A 53 -5.92 -3.45 15.93
CA VAL A 53 -6.72 -3.39 14.72
C VAL A 53 -6.35 -4.56 13.81
N ALA A 54 -7.36 -5.32 13.35
CA ALA A 54 -7.14 -6.38 12.39
C ALA A 54 -6.67 -5.81 11.04
N VAL A 55 -5.51 -6.23 10.60
CA VAL A 55 -4.92 -5.86 9.29
C VAL A 55 -4.57 -7.13 8.51
N VAL A 56 -4.48 -7.00 7.20
CA VAL A 56 -3.96 -8.11 6.36
C VAL A 56 -2.53 -8.44 6.82
N PRO A 57 -2.20 -9.72 7.07
CA PRO A 57 -0.85 -10.14 7.43
C PRO A 57 0.18 -9.59 6.45
N THR A 58 1.18 -8.88 6.97
CA THR A 58 2.11 -8.08 6.18
C THR A 58 3.54 -8.27 6.68
N ARG A 59 4.46 -8.56 5.75
CA ARG A 59 5.90 -8.52 5.96
C ARG A 59 6.49 -7.27 5.31
N PHE A 60 7.12 -6.41 6.10
CA PHE A 60 7.85 -5.24 5.60
C PHE A 60 9.31 -5.59 5.37
N LEU A 61 9.85 -5.11 4.25
CA LEU A 61 11.21 -5.38 3.79
C LEU A 61 11.91 -4.07 3.48
N ALA A 62 13.01 -3.82 4.17
CA ALA A 62 13.82 -2.63 3.92
C ALA A 62 14.44 -2.68 2.52
N ARG A 63 14.65 -1.52 1.91
CA ARG A 63 15.37 -1.40 0.64
C ARG A 63 16.71 -2.17 0.69
N GLY A 64 16.96 -2.98 -0.31
CA GLY A 64 18.21 -3.76 -0.44
C GLY A 64 18.29 -5.00 0.45
N ALA A 65 17.23 -5.36 1.16
CA ALA A 65 17.19 -6.61 1.94
C ALA A 65 17.46 -7.82 1.03
N GLN A 66 18.25 -8.76 1.53
CA GLN A 66 18.61 -9.99 0.80
C GLN A 66 17.61 -11.10 1.16
N VAL A 67 16.44 -11.06 0.54
CA VAL A 67 15.34 -11.99 0.78
C VAL A 67 14.63 -12.29 -0.53
N SER A 68 14.14 -13.52 -0.70
CA SER A 68 13.34 -13.95 -1.86
C SER A 68 11.85 -14.02 -1.51
N LEU A 69 10.97 -13.92 -2.52
CA LEU A 69 9.54 -14.18 -2.32
C LEU A 69 9.31 -15.62 -1.82
N ALA A 70 10.07 -16.58 -2.34
CA ALA A 70 9.99 -17.96 -1.91
C ALA A 70 10.26 -18.13 -0.42
N SER A 71 11.29 -17.44 0.13
CA SER A 71 11.58 -17.50 1.56
C SER A 71 10.47 -16.85 2.40
N VAL A 72 9.96 -15.70 1.98
CA VAL A 72 8.84 -15.03 2.67
C VAL A 72 7.61 -15.93 2.70
N MET A 73 7.21 -16.50 1.56
CA MET A 73 6.03 -17.37 1.49
C MET A 73 6.21 -18.64 2.34
N ALA A 74 7.42 -19.19 2.41
CA ALA A 74 7.71 -20.37 3.22
C ALA A 74 7.68 -20.07 4.72
N GLU A 75 8.32 -18.98 5.14
CA GLU A 75 8.39 -18.55 6.55
C GLU A 75 7.00 -18.19 7.11
N GLU A 76 6.19 -17.50 6.32
CA GLU A 76 4.85 -17.04 6.72
C GLU A 76 3.74 -18.09 6.46
N GLY A 77 4.04 -19.16 5.73
CA GLY A 77 3.06 -20.20 5.38
C GLY A 77 2.00 -19.73 4.38
N TRP A 78 2.31 -18.77 3.52
CA TRP A 78 1.36 -18.22 2.54
C TRP A 78 1.47 -18.93 1.19
N ASP A 79 0.33 -19.24 0.57
CA ASP A 79 0.24 -19.85 -0.76
C ASP A 79 0.10 -18.82 -1.88
N GLU A 80 -0.41 -17.65 -1.54
CA GLU A 80 -0.61 -16.55 -2.47
C GLU A 80 -0.37 -15.21 -1.76
N ILE A 81 0.31 -14.33 -2.43
CA ILE A 81 0.75 -13.03 -1.90
C ILE A 81 0.46 -11.88 -2.87
N VAL A 82 0.48 -10.67 -2.31
CA VAL A 82 0.65 -9.43 -3.08
C VAL A 82 1.90 -8.73 -2.57
N PHE A 83 2.80 -8.33 -3.47
CA PHE A 83 3.89 -7.44 -3.09
C PHE A 83 3.75 -6.07 -3.78
N LYS A 84 4.14 -5.02 -3.08
CA LYS A 84 4.05 -3.64 -3.53
C LYS A 84 5.00 -2.74 -2.74
N PRO A 85 5.35 -1.53 -3.25
CA PRO A 85 6.13 -0.57 -2.48
C PRO A 85 5.39 -0.08 -1.23
N VAL A 86 6.16 0.24 -0.20
CA VAL A 86 5.63 0.81 1.05
C VAL A 86 5.06 2.21 0.81
N VAL A 87 5.72 3.02 0.00
CA VAL A 87 5.21 4.32 -0.48
C VAL A 87 4.75 4.14 -1.92
N SER A 88 3.45 4.12 -2.16
CA SER A 88 2.89 3.87 -3.49
C SER A 88 1.42 4.29 -3.55
N GLY A 89 0.96 4.60 -4.77
CA GLY A 89 -0.43 4.86 -5.14
C GLY A 89 -0.78 4.20 -6.47
N ALA A 90 -2.06 4.27 -6.89
CA ALA A 90 -2.56 3.79 -8.19
C ALA A 90 -2.11 2.36 -8.55
N ALA A 91 -1.96 1.47 -7.58
CA ALA A 91 -1.46 0.10 -7.75
C ALA A 91 -0.07 0.00 -8.43
N ARG A 92 0.74 1.07 -8.37
CA ARG A 92 2.11 1.06 -8.89
C ARG A 92 2.90 -0.11 -8.34
N LEU A 93 3.58 -0.88 -9.21
CA LEU A 93 4.41 -2.04 -8.87
C LEU A 93 3.71 -3.03 -7.92
N THR A 94 2.41 -3.23 -8.11
CA THR A 94 1.59 -4.16 -7.32
C THR A 94 1.39 -5.45 -8.09
N TYR A 95 1.88 -6.55 -7.54
CA TYR A 95 1.87 -7.87 -8.18
C TYR A 95 1.24 -8.91 -7.25
N ARG A 96 0.31 -9.70 -7.79
CA ARG A 96 -0.25 -10.89 -7.15
C ARG A 96 0.52 -12.10 -7.63
N VAL A 97 0.99 -12.93 -6.70
CA VAL A 97 1.87 -14.06 -6.99
C VAL A 97 1.44 -15.30 -6.23
N SER A 98 1.13 -16.37 -6.95
CA SER A 98 0.94 -17.69 -6.39
C SER A 98 2.27 -18.46 -6.30
N ARG A 99 2.31 -19.57 -5.54
CA ARG A 99 3.50 -20.44 -5.49
C ARG A 99 3.94 -20.93 -6.87
N SER A 100 3.02 -21.18 -7.78
CA SER A 100 3.34 -21.63 -9.14
C SER A 100 3.95 -20.55 -10.02
N ALA A 101 3.71 -19.28 -9.72
CA ALA A 101 4.20 -18.13 -10.48
C ALA A 101 5.46 -17.49 -9.87
N LEU A 102 6.02 -18.05 -8.78
CA LEU A 102 7.18 -17.48 -8.07
C LEU A 102 8.37 -17.22 -8.99
N ALA A 103 8.76 -18.21 -9.79
CA ALA A 103 9.95 -18.12 -10.64
C ALA A 103 9.89 -16.92 -11.61
N GLU A 104 8.70 -16.59 -12.10
CA GLU A 104 8.48 -15.46 -13.02
C GLU A 104 8.60 -14.10 -12.34
N HIS A 105 8.35 -14.03 -11.03
CA HIS A 105 8.27 -12.78 -10.27
C HIS A 105 9.51 -12.48 -9.43
N GLU A 106 10.36 -13.46 -9.13
CA GLU A 106 11.54 -13.25 -8.28
C GLU A 106 12.47 -12.15 -8.81
N ALA A 107 12.75 -12.14 -10.12
CA ALA A 107 13.63 -11.14 -10.71
C ALA A 107 13.02 -9.72 -10.67
N VAL A 108 11.70 -9.60 -10.83
CA VAL A 108 11.00 -8.31 -10.70
C VAL A 108 11.03 -7.84 -9.26
N PHE A 109 10.71 -8.72 -8.32
CA PHE A 109 10.74 -8.43 -6.89
C PHE A 109 12.13 -7.96 -6.43
N ALA A 110 13.18 -8.68 -6.80
CA ALA A 110 14.57 -8.32 -6.45
C ALA A 110 14.95 -6.93 -6.99
N ARG A 111 14.55 -6.58 -8.23
CA ARG A 111 14.77 -5.24 -8.77
C ARG A 111 14.02 -4.15 -7.99
N CYS A 112 12.75 -4.39 -7.65
CA CYS A 112 11.97 -3.45 -6.85
C CYS A 112 12.59 -3.25 -5.47
N LEU A 113 12.94 -4.34 -4.78
CA LEU A 113 13.52 -4.31 -3.44
C LEU A 113 14.90 -3.64 -3.40
N ALA A 114 15.68 -3.71 -4.47
CA ALA A 114 16.93 -2.97 -4.59
C ALA A 114 16.74 -1.44 -4.67
N GLN A 115 15.59 -0.98 -5.17
CA GLN A 115 15.31 0.44 -5.40
C GLN A 115 14.57 1.09 -4.24
N GLU A 116 13.63 0.38 -3.62
CA GLU A 116 12.74 0.93 -2.59
C GLU A 116 12.31 -0.13 -1.56
N ALA A 117 11.81 0.32 -0.41
CA ALA A 117 11.24 -0.57 0.59
C ALA A 117 9.94 -1.18 0.08
N MET A 118 9.78 -2.48 0.31
CA MET A 118 8.64 -3.25 -0.17
C MET A 118 7.83 -3.83 1.00
N MET A 119 6.58 -4.11 0.74
CA MET A 119 5.75 -4.93 1.61
C MET A 119 5.24 -6.16 0.84
N VAL A 120 5.18 -7.28 1.52
CA VAL A 120 4.57 -8.53 1.04
C VAL A 120 3.40 -8.83 1.95
N GLN A 121 2.22 -9.03 1.37
CA GLN A 121 0.98 -9.31 2.10
C GLN A 121 0.43 -10.65 1.67
N ARG A 122 -0.18 -11.39 2.60
CA ARG A 122 -1.04 -12.51 2.21
C ARG A 122 -2.13 -11.99 1.26
N PHE A 123 -2.38 -12.70 0.18
CA PHE A 123 -3.50 -12.35 -0.69
C PHE A 123 -4.83 -12.58 0.03
N GLU A 124 -5.73 -11.61 -0.06
CA GLU A 124 -7.06 -11.69 0.53
C GLU A 124 -8.10 -11.94 -0.58
N PRO A 125 -8.61 -13.17 -0.71
CA PRO A 125 -9.55 -13.52 -1.79
C PRO A 125 -10.85 -12.72 -1.79
N ALA A 126 -11.26 -12.20 -0.64
CA ALA A 126 -12.45 -11.38 -0.49
C ALA A 126 -12.40 -10.11 -1.36
N ILE A 127 -11.19 -9.60 -1.67
CA ILE A 127 -11.05 -8.43 -2.55
C ILE A 127 -11.63 -8.69 -3.96
N VAL A 128 -11.51 -9.91 -4.45
CA VAL A 128 -12.06 -10.31 -5.76
C VAL A 128 -13.52 -10.74 -5.64
N ALA A 129 -13.87 -11.46 -4.57
CA ALA A 129 -15.21 -12.01 -4.40
C ALA A 129 -16.25 -10.96 -3.97
N GLU A 130 -15.86 -10.02 -3.10
CA GLU A 130 -16.75 -9.07 -2.45
C GLU A 130 -16.42 -7.62 -2.76
N GLY A 131 -15.18 -7.34 -3.18
CA GLY A 131 -14.64 -6.00 -3.41
C GLY A 131 -14.04 -5.38 -2.14
N GLU A 132 -13.55 -4.15 -2.29
CA GLU A 132 -13.00 -3.31 -1.22
C GLU A 132 -14.03 -2.30 -0.75
N LEU A 133 -14.26 -2.19 0.55
CA LEU A 133 -15.08 -1.14 1.13
C LEU A 133 -14.19 0.03 1.57
N SER A 134 -14.47 1.22 1.01
CA SER A 134 -13.90 2.48 1.46
C SER A 134 -14.92 3.21 2.31
N LEU A 135 -14.66 3.32 3.61
CA LEU A 135 -15.51 4.07 4.54
C LEU A 135 -15.05 5.53 4.58
N ILE A 136 -15.97 6.44 4.33
CA ILE A 136 -15.69 7.88 4.33
C ILE A 136 -16.06 8.45 5.70
N VAL A 137 -15.06 9.05 6.35
CA VAL A 137 -15.21 9.68 7.68
C VAL A 137 -14.90 11.16 7.55
N ILE A 138 -15.83 12.01 7.98
CA ILE A 138 -15.70 13.46 8.00
C ILE A 138 -15.98 13.93 9.43
N ASP A 139 -15.05 14.66 10.01
CA ASP A 139 -15.14 15.20 11.39
C ASP A 139 -15.51 14.11 12.42
N GLY A 140 -14.86 12.94 12.32
CA GLY A 140 -15.09 11.81 13.21
C GLY A 140 -16.38 11.01 12.93
N CYS A 141 -17.24 11.46 12.02
CA CYS A 141 -18.50 10.81 11.69
C CYS A 141 -18.39 10.01 10.37
N SER A 142 -18.79 8.75 10.40
CA SER A 142 -18.95 7.96 9.18
C SER A 142 -20.14 8.47 8.39
N THR A 143 -19.92 8.91 7.15
CA THR A 143 -20.94 9.50 6.29
C THR A 143 -21.50 8.51 5.27
N HIS A 144 -20.65 7.76 4.60
CA HIS A 144 -21.03 6.76 3.61
C HIS A 144 -19.88 5.77 3.36
N ALA A 145 -20.18 4.70 2.65
CA ALA A 145 -19.20 3.74 2.18
C ALA A 145 -19.32 3.56 0.66
N ILE A 146 -18.19 3.34 0.02
CA ILE A 146 -18.10 3.01 -1.40
C ILE A 146 -17.55 1.60 -1.52
N ARG A 147 -18.21 0.74 -2.31
CA ARG A 147 -17.66 -0.56 -2.69
C ARG A 147 -16.96 -0.44 -4.04
N LYS A 148 -15.70 -0.79 -4.07
CA LYS A 148 -14.90 -0.89 -5.29
C LYS A 148 -14.77 -2.35 -5.67
N THR A 149 -15.05 -2.68 -6.92
CA THR A 149 -14.96 -4.05 -7.45
C THR A 149 -13.92 -4.10 -8.56
N ALA A 150 -13.08 -5.12 -8.54
CA ALA A 150 -12.11 -5.33 -9.62
C ALA A 150 -12.81 -5.75 -10.92
N ARG A 151 -12.20 -5.43 -12.05
CA ARG A 151 -12.63 -5.98 -13.34
C ARG A 151 -12.41 -7.50 -13.38
N ALA A 152 -13.19 -8.17 -14.21
CA ALA A 152 -13.01 -9.60 -14.42
C ALA A 152 -11.56 -9.91 -14.86
N GLY A 153 -10.90 -10.80 -14.12
CA GLY A 153 -9.50 -11.18 -14.37
C GLY A 153 -8.45 -10.28 -13.69
N ASP A 154 -8.86 -9.21 -13.00
CA ASP A 154 -7.96 -8.38 -12.18
C ASP A 154 -8.32 -8.50 -10.68
N PHE A 155 -7.42 -8.06 -9.81
CA PHE A 155 -7.64 -7.95 -8.35
C PHE A 155 -7.50 -6.50 -7.87
N ARG A 156 -7.03 -5.61 -8.73
CA ARG A 156 -6.84 -4.19 -8.41
C ARG A 156 -8.17 -3.46 -8.55
N VAL A 157 -8.48 -2.64 -7.57
CA VAL A 157 -9.78 -1.93 -7.45
C VAL A 157 -9.65 -0.42 -7.61
N GLN A 158 -8.49 0.08 -8.05
CA GLN A 158 -8.25 1.48 -8.33
C GLN A 158 -8.91 1.87 -9.66
N ASP A 159 -9.36 3.13 -9.78
CA ASP A 159 -10.07 3.65 -10.95
C ASP A 159 -9.32 3.46 -12.28
N ASP A 160 -7.97 3.45 -12.23
CA ASP A 160 -7.12 3.21 -13.41
C ASP A 160 -7.18 1.75 -13.89
N HIS A 161 -7.74 0.83 -13.10
CA HIS A 161 -7.80 -0.61 -13.37
C HIS A 161 -9.22 -1.19 -13.31
N GLY A 162 -10.18 -0.46 -12.73
CA GLY A 162 -11.54 -0.93 -12.46
C GLY A 162 -12.66 -0.08 -13.07
#